data_53e4697bd5dac7ecd26e244e9d586be8
#
_entry.id   53e4697bd5dac7ecd26e244e9d586be8
#
_cell.length_a   1.000
_cell.length_b   1.000
_cell.length_c   1.000
_cell.angle_alpha   90.00
_cell.angle_beta   90.00
_cell.angle_gamma   90.00
#
_symmetry.space_group_name_H-M   'P 1'
#
loop_
_entity.id
_entity.type
_entity.pdbx_description
1 polymer ?
#
loop_
_entity_poly.entity_id
_entity_poly.type
_entity_poly.pdbx_seq_one_letter_code
_entity_poly.pdbx_strand_id
1 'polypeptide(L)'
;MVAMVRHADEKRGLVKQVERLATAPTAAAALAELVDMQARANPAIWAAARALDATRRTDADAERSWQDRLQDRLNGCRQIIARLEKEGNLRSDLDPAAAADLLWTLTSLRTWEDLVLERAWSPDQYRKYMTRLVGESLTVTNK
;
A
#
# COMPACT_ATOMS: atom_id res chain seq x y z
N MET A 1 10.00 20.80 -18.92
CA MET A 1 11.06 19.79 -18.95
C MET A 1 11.29 19.12 -17.60
N VAL A 2 11.40 19.87 -16.50
CA VAL A 2 11.60 19.30 -15.16
C VAL A 2 10.43 18.40 -14.72
N ALA A 3 9.19 18.79 -15.04
CA ALA A 3 7.99 18.02 -14.70
C ALA A 3 7.92 16.68 -15.44
N MET A 4 8.39 16.60 -16.70
CA MET A 4 8.39 15.36 -17.48
C MET A 4 9.44 14.36 -16.97
N VAL A 5 10.63 14.85 -16.59
CA VAL A 5 11.69 14.01 -16.04
C VAL A 5 11.25 13.44 -14.68
N ARG A 6 10.64 14.27 -13.83
CA ARG A 6 10.11 13.84 -12.53
C ARG A 6 9.05 12.76 -12.69
N HIS A 7 8.11 12.94 -13.63
CA HIS A 7 7.06 11.96 -13.90
C HIS A 7 7.61 10.62 -14.39
N ALA A 8 8.64 10.64 -15.27
CA ALA A 8 9.30 9.43 -15.75
C ALA A 8 10.02 8.69 -14.62
N ASP A 9 10.69 9.42 -13.72
CA ASP A 9 11.37 8.85 -12.55
C ASP A 9 10.38 8.24 -11.56
N GLU A 10 9.25 8.91 -11.33
CA GLU A 10 8.17 8.38 -10.48
C GLU A 10 7.60 7.08 -11.06
N LYS A 11 7.37 7.01 -12.37
CA LYS A 11 6.90 5.79 -13.05
C LYS A 11 7.89 4.65 -12.93
N ARG A 12 9.20 4.91 -13.11
CA ARG A 12 10.24 3.88 -12.96
C ARG A 12 10.31 3.36 -11.53
N GLY A 13 10.22 4.25 -10.54
CA GLY A 13 10.18 3.88 -9.14
C GLY A 13 8.98 3.00 -8.83
N LEU A 14 7.81 3.35 -9.35
CA LEU A 14 6.58 2.60 -9.18
C LEU A 14 6.66 1.20 -9.82
N VAL A 15 7.21 1.10 -11.04
CA VAL A 15 7.41 -0.18 -11.73
C VAL A 15 8.33 -1.09 -10.91
N LYS A 16 9.44 -0.56 -10.38
CA LYS A 16 10.36 -1.33 -9.54
C LYS A 16 9.68 -1.82 -8.26
N GLN A 17 8.83 -1.02 -7.66
CA GLN A 17 8.07 -1.39 -6.47
C GLN A 17 7.09 -2.53 -6.78
N VAL A 18 6.36 -2.45 -7.87
CA VAL A 18 5.46 -3.52 -8.33
C VAL A 18 6.23 -4.81 -8.60
N GLU A 19 7.40 -4.72 -9.24
CA GLU A 19 8.25 -5.87 -9.49
C GLU A 19 8.72 -6.54 -8.19
N ARG A 20 9.10 -5.76 -7.18
CA ARG A 20 9.51 -6.30 -5.87
C ARG A 20 8.37 -7.06 -5.20
N LEU A 21 7.15 -6.54 -5.27
CA LEU A 21 5.98 -7.22 -4.74
C LEU A 21 5.71 -8.53 -5.49
N ALA A 22 5.75 -8.49 -6.82
CA ALA A 22 5.48 -9.65 -7.67
C ALA A 22 6.55 -10.74 -7.52
N THR A 23 7.82 -10.36 -7.29
CA THR A 23 8.95 -11.28 -7.18
C THR A 23 9.25 -11.70 -5.74
N ALA A 24 8.52 -11.20 -4.75
CA ALA A 24 8.69 -11.64 -3.36
C ALA A 24 8.49 -13.15 -3.27
N PRO A 25 9.35 -13.88 -2.53
CA PRO A 25 9.33 -15.36 -2.53
C PRO A 25 8.04 -15.93 -1.95
N THR A 26 7.40 -15.24 -1.03
CA THR A 26 6.12 -15.65 -0.45
C THR A 26 5.18 -14.46 -0.39
N ALA A 27 3.89 -14.72 -0.24
CA ALA A 27 2.91 -13.65 -0.03
C ALA A 27 3.15 -12.93 1.31
N ALA A 28 3.60 -13.62 2.35
CA ALA A 28 3.98 -12.98 3.62
C ALA A 28 5.13 -11.97 3.42
N ALA A 29 6.12 -12.34 2.60
CA ALA A 29 7.21 -11.42 2.24
C ALA A 29 6.69 -10.23 1.42
N ALA A 30 5.69 -10.45 0.56
CA ALA A 30 5.05 -9.37 -0.20
C ALA A 30 4.32 -8.39 0.74
N LEU A 31 3.66 -8.88 1.79
CA LEU A 31 3.03 -8.02 2.80
C LEU A 31 4.05 -7.12 3.49
N ALA A 32 5.18 -7.69 3.90
CA ALA A 32 6.25 -6.93 4.53
C ALA A 32 6.83 -5.87 3.58
N GLU A 33 7.02 -6.23 2.31
CA GLU A 33 7.51 -5.30 1.29
C GLU A 33 6.51 -4.17 1.04
N LEU A 34 5.22 -4.45 1.04
CA LEU A 34 4.19 -3.43 0.87
C LEU A 34 4.25 -2.39 2.00
N VAL A 35 4.39 -2.84 3.25
CA VAL A 35 4.53 -1.93 4.40
C VAL A 35 5.82 -1.11 4.30
N ASP A 36 6.92 -1.75 3.91
CA ASP A 36 8.21 -1.06 3.74
C ASP A 36 8.12 0.01 2.63
N MET A 37 7.44 -0.28 1.53
CA MET A 37 7.16 0.70 0.48
C MET A 37 6.45 1.92 1.03
N GLN A 38 5.41 1.72 1.85
CA GLN A 38 4.67 2.84 2.43
C GLN A 38 5.59 3.71 3.29
N ALA A 39 6.43 3.08 4.11
CA ALA A 39 7.36 3.81 4.97
C ALA A 39 8.37 4.63 4.16
N ARG A 40 8.86 4.09 3.03
CA ARG A 40 9.87 4.76 2.19
C ARG A 40 9.29 5.80 1.25
N ALA A 41 8.14 5.49 0.62
CA ALA A 41 7.59 6.30 -0.47
C ALA A 41 6.65 7.40 0.01
N ASN A 42 5.87 7.17 1.07
CA ASN A 42 4.82 8.09 1.48
C ASN A 42 5.32 9.49 1.84
N PRO A 43 6.49 9.69 2.49
CA PRO A 43 6.97 11.04 2.74
C PRO A 43 7.11 11.89 1.46
N ALA A 44 7.53 11.27 0.36
CA ALA A 44 7.71 11.98 -0.91
C ALA A 44 6.40 12.24 -1.66
N ILE A 45 5.43 11.33 -1.55
CA ILE A 45 4.17 11.43 -2.32
C ILE A 45 3.04 12.12 -1.57
N TRP A 46 3.17 12.29 -0.25
CA TRP A 46 2.10 12.79 0.61
C TRP A 46 1.56 14.16 0.16
N ALA A 47 2.46 15.11 -0.10
CA ALA A 47 2.05 16.46 -0.50
C ALA A 47 1.28 16.45 -1.83
N ALA A 48 1.77 15.68 -2.82
CA ALA A 48 1.12 15.54 -4.12
C ALA A 48 -0.25 14.86 -3.99
N ALA A 49 -0.35 13.83 -3.16
CA ALA A 49 -1.61 13.12 -2.91
C ALA A 49 -2.63 14.05 -2.23
N ARG A 50 -2.20 14.86 -1.27
CA ARG A 50 -3.06 15.83 -0.60
C ARG A 50 -3.57 16.91 -1.58
N ALA A 51 -2.70 17.38 -2.45
CA ALA A 51 -3.07 18.36 -3.48
C ALA A 51 -4.10 17.77 -4.45
N LEU A 52 -3.90 16.52 -4.86
CA LEU A 52 -4.85 15.82 -5.74
C LEU A 52 -6.20 15.63 -5.04
N ASP A 53 -6.21 15.21 -3.79
CA ASP A 53 -7.43 15.04 -2.99
C ASP A 53 -8.23 16.35 -2.88
N ALA A 54 -7.54 17.47 -2.67
CA ALA A 54 -8.18 18.77 -2.60
C ALA A 54 -8.76 19.20 -3.96
N THR A 55 -8.04 18.93 -5.05
CA THR A 55 -8.41 19.36 -6.41
C THR A 55 -9.54 18.51 -6.99
N ARG A 56 -9.62 17.24 -6.66
CA ARG A 56 -10.58 16.29 -7.25
C ARG A 56 -12.05 16.66 -7.05
N ARG A 57 -12.32 17.48 -6.05
CA ARG A 57 -13.69 17.90 -5.72
C ARG A 57 -14.25 18.87 -6.75
N THR A 58 -13.39 19.59 -7.48
CA THR A 58 -13.77 20.60 -8.45
C THR A 58 -13.24 20.34 -9.85
N ASP A 59 -12.48 19.27 -10.05
CA ASP A 59 -11.82 18.91 -11.31
C ASP A 59 -12.07 17.44 -11.63
N ALA A 60 -12.77 17.16 -12.73
CA ALA A 60 -13.15 15.80 -13.12
C ALA A 60 -11.94 14.94 -13.49
N ASP A 61 -10.88 15.53 -14.07
CA ASP A 61 -9.67 14.77 -14.42
C ASP A 61 -8.90 14.37 -13.15
N ALA A 62 -8.85 15.26 -12.17
CA ALA A 62 -8.24 14.96 -10.86
C ALA A 62 -9.03 13.86 -10.14
N GLU A 63 -10.36 13.88 -10.20
CA GLU A 63 -11.20 12.83 -9.63
C GLU A 63 -10.94 11.48 -10.28
N ARG A 64 -10.81 11.43 -11.61
CA ARG A 64 -10.48 10.17 -12.30
C ARG A 64 -9.10 9.65 -11.90
N SER A 65 -8.10 10.51 -11.83
CA SER A 65 -6.76 10.13 -11.39
C SER A 65 -6.77 9.58 -9.96
N TRP A 66 -7.53 10.20 -9.09
CA TRP A 66 -7.70 9.75 -7.69
C TRP A 66 -8.34 8.37 -7.64
N GLN A 67 -9.43 8.16 -8.37
CA GLN A 67 -10.13 6.87 -8.39
C GLN A 67 -9.27 5.77 -9.02
N ASP A 68 -8.54 6.07 -10.09
CA ASP A 68 -7.62 5.11 -10.73
C ASP A 68 -6.54 4.67 -9.74
N ARG A 69 -6.00 5.59 -8.97
CA ARG A 69 -5.00 5.29 -7.95
C ARG A 69 -5.56 4.37 -6.86
N LEU A 70 -6.76 4.66 -6.37
CA LEU A 70 -7.42 3.82 -5.37
C LEU A 70 -7.70 2.42 -5.91
N GLN A 71 -8.15 2.34 -7.16
CA GLN A 71 -8.45 1.06 -7.81
C GLN A 71 -7.17 0.24 -8.02
N ASP A 72 -6.08 0.86 -8.45
CA ASP A 72 -4.79 0.19 -8.62
C ASP A 72 -4.28 -0.39 -7.30
N ARG A 73 -4.40 0.37 -6.21
CA ARG A 73 -4.04 -0.11 -4.88
C ARG A 73 -4.89 -1.31 -4.46
N LEU A 74 -6.20 -1.25 -4.70
CA LEU A 74 -7.10 -2.35 -4.36
C LEU A 74 -6.77 -3.61 -5.18
N ASN A 75 -6.48 -3.45 -6.46
CA ASN A 75 -6.08 -4.58 -7.31
C ASN A 75 -4.78 -5.22 -6.80
N GLY A 76 -3.81 -4.42 -6.39
CA GLY A 76 -2.58 -4.91 -5.79
C GLY A 76 -2.82 -5.69 -4.50
N CYS A 77 -3.69 -5.19 -3.64
CA CYS A 77 -4.09 -5.89 -2.41
C CYS A 77 -4.77 -7.23 -2.73
N ARG A 78 -5.67 -7.25 -3.69
CA ARG A 78 -6.36 -8.48 -4.11
C ARG A 78 -5.38 -9.53 -4.63
N GLN A 79 -4.35 -9.12 -5.37
CA GLN A 79 -3.32 -10.03 -5.87
C GLN A 79 -2.52 -10.67 -4.74
N ILE A 80 -2.15 -9.90 -3.72
CA ILE A 80 -1.43 -10.43 -2.55
C ILE A 80 -2.32 -11.40 -1.78
N ILE A 81 -3.59 -11.06 -1.56
CA ILE A 81 -4.53 -11.94 -0.87
C ILE A 81 -4.75 -13.25 -1.65
N ALA A 82 -4.86 -13.18 -2.97
CA ALA A 82 -4.98 -14.37 -3.81
C ALA A 82 -3.76 -15.29 -3.66
N ARG A 83 -2.55 -14.72 -3.57
CA ARG A 83 -1.33 -15.49 -3.30
C ARG A 83 -1.36 -16.14 -1.92
N LEU A 84 -1.78 -15.41 -0.88
CA LEU A 84 -1.92 -15.96 0.47
C LEU A 84 -2.86 -17.17 0.47
N GLU A 85 -4.00 -17.04 -0.22
CA GLU A 85 -4.97 -18.13 -0.32
C GLU A 85 -4.36 -19.34 -1.04
N LYS A 86 -3.71 -19.12 -2.16
CA LYS A 86 -3.08 -20.19 -2.96
C LYS A 86 -1.96 -20.89 -2.17
N GLU A 87 -1.21 -20.15 -1.37
CA GLU A 87 -0.14 -20.69 -0.54
C GLU A 87 -0.65 -21.35 0.75
N GLY A 88 -1.96 -21.31 1.00
CA GLY A 88 -2.57 -21.87 2.20
C GLY A 88 -2.26 -21.06 3.46
N ASN A 89 -1.91 -19.80 3.31
CA ASN A 89 -1.46 -18.95 4.41
C ASN A 89 -2.45 -17.84 4.79
N LEU A 90 -3.57 -17.72 4.08
CA LEU A 90 -4.65 -16.81 4.46
C LEU A 90 -5.44 -17.41 5.63
N ARG A 91 -5.74 -16.58 6.63
CA ARG A 91 -6.57 -17.01 7.76
C ARG A 91 -7.90 -17.59 7.26
N SER A 92 -8.27 -18.76 7.79
CA SER A 92 -9.48 -19.47 7.36
C SER A 92 -10.78 -18.76 7.77
N ASP A 93 -10.71 -17.88 8.78
CA ASP A 93 -11.86 -17.12 9.26
C ASP A 93 -12.07 -15.80 8.49
N LEU A 94 -11.26 -15.53 7.45
CA LEU A 94 -11.37 -14.35 6.62
C LEU A 94 -11.84 -14.68 5.22
N ASP A 95 -12.90 -14.01 4.79
CA ASP A 95 -13.26 -13.99 3.38
C ASP A 95 -12.19 -13.23 2.58
N PRO A 96 -11.72 -13.76 1.43
CA PRO A 96 -10.67 -13.09 0.64
C PRO A 96 -10.99 -11.64 0.27
N ALA A 97 -12.23 -11.33 -0.07
CA ALA A 97 -12.62 -9.95 -0.39
C ALA A 97 -12.50 -9.03 0.83
N ALA A 98 -12.91 -9.50 2.00
CA ALA A 98 -12.76 -8.74 3.25
C ALA A 98 -11.28 -8.58 3.62
N ALA A 99 -10.47 -9.61 3.41
CA ALA A 99 -9.03 -9.54 3.65
C ALA A 99 -8.36 -8.47 2.78
N ALA A 100 -8.73 -8.38 1.51
CA ALA A 100 -8.22 -7.35 0.61
C ALA A 100 -8.62 -5.95 1.08
N ASP A 101 -9.85 -5.76 1.54
CA ASP A 101 -10.33 -4.49 2.07
C ASP A 101 -9.55 -4.08 3.33
N LEU A 102 -9.28 -5.04 4.22
CA LEU A 102 -8.47 -4.80 5.43
C LEU A 102 -7.04 -4.40 5.06
N LEU A 103 -6.42 -5.14 4.14
CA LEU A 103 -5.06 -4.81 3.68
C LEU A 103 -5.01 -3.41 3.06
N TRP A 104 -5.99 -3.09 2.22
CA TRP A 104 -6.11 -1.79 1.58
C TRP A 104 -6.20 -0.66 2.62
N THR A 105 -7.02 -0.85 3.65
CA THR A 105 -7.20 0.15 4.72
C THR A 105 -5.95 0.30 5.58
N LEU A 106 -5.38 -0.84 6.01
CA LEU A 106 -4.20 -0.83 6.90
C LEU A 106 -2.96 -0.23 6.22
N THR A 107 -2.86 -0.33 4.90
CA THR A 107 -1.73 0.20 4.12
C THR A 107 -2.06 1.48 3.38
N SER A 108 -3.14 2.18 3.75
CA SER A 108 -3.52 3.42 3.10
C SER A 108 -2.58 4.57 3.49
N LEU A 109 -2.52 5.58 2.61
CA LEU A 109 -1.82 6.83 2.91
C LEU A 109 -2.39 7.51 4.16
N ARG A 110 -3.69 7.40 4.35
CA ARG A 110 -4.38 7.98 5.52
C ARG A 110 -3.91 7.33 6.83
N THR A 111 -3.77 6.01 6.86
CA THR A 111 -3.24 5.29 8.02
C THR A 111 -1.81 5.73 8.32
N TRP A 112 -0.98 5.82 7.28
CA TRP A 112 0.39 6.32 7.40
C TRP A 112 0.42 7.76 7.95
N GLU A 113 -0.42 8.65 7.40
CA GLU A 113 -0.53 10.04 7.84
C GLU A 113 -0.88 10.12 9.32
N ASP A 114 -1.89 9.35 9.75
CA ASP A 114 -2.32 9.33 11.14
C ASP A 114 -1.20 8.90 12.08
N LEU A 115 -0.46 7.86 11.74
CA LEU A 115 0.58 7.31 12.61
C LEU A 115 1.87 8.12 12.56
N VAL A 116 2.36 8.44 11.37
CA VAL A 116 3.67 9.08 11.20
C VAL A 116 3.58 10.59 11.40
N LEU A 117 2.60 11.26 10.81
CA LEU A 117 2.48 12.71 10.91
C LEU A 117 1.75 13.16 12.17
N GLU A 118 0.61 12.56 12.49
CA GLU A 118 -0.18 12.99 13.65
C GLU A 118 0.34 12.39 14.96
N ARG A 119 0.72 11.12 14.97
CA ARG A 119 1.21 10.45 16.17
C ARG A 119 2.73 10.44 16.31
N ALA A 120 3.43 11.03 15.33
CA ALA A 120 4.88 11.18 15.33
C ALA A 120 5.66 9.87 15.40
N TRP A 121 5.15 8.79 14.80
CA TRP A 121 5.89 7.54 14.69
C TRP A 121 7.09 7.72 13.77
N SER A 122 8.23 7.13 14.13
CA SER A 122 9.38 7.05 13.23
C SER A 122 9.08 6.07 12.08
N PRO A 123 9.80 6.18 10.95
CA PRO A 123 9.68 5.19 9.87
C PRO A 123 9.92 3.75 10.35
N ASP A 124 10.89 3.54 11.22
CA ASP A 124 11.19 2.21 11.76
C ASP A 124 10.07 1.68 12.66
N GLN A 125 9.48 2.55 13.48
CA GLN A 125 8.33 2.19 14.32
C GLN A 125 7.14 1.81 13.45
N TYR A 126 6.86 2.57 12.40
CA TYR A 126 5.80 2.28 11.44
C TYR A 126 6.00 0.91 10.78
N ARG A 127 7.22 0.64 10.26
CA ARG A 127 7.55 -0.66 9.65
C ARG A 127 7.33 -1.81 10.61
N LYS A 128 7.85 -1.69 11.82
CA LYS A 128 7.81 -2.74 12.83
C LYS A 128 6.38 -3.12 13.19
N TYR A 129 5.60 -2.14 13.59
CA TYR A 129 4.25 -2.41 14.09
C TYR A 129 3.26 -2.72 12.97
N MET A 130 3.36 -2.05 11.83
CA MET A 130 2.43 -2.31 10.73
C MET A 130 2.71 -3.65 10.03
N THR A 131 3.96 -4.03 9.88
CA THR A 131 4.31 -5.37 9.37
C THR A 131 3.73 -6.45 10.25
N ARG A 132 3.89 -6.30 11.55
CA ARG A 132 3.34 -7.24 12.53
C ARG A 132 1.81 -7.27 12.48
N LEU A 133 1.17 -6.12 12.51
CA LEU A 133 -0.30 -6.01 12.52
C LEU A 133 -0.90 -6.63 11.25
N VAL A 134 -0.35 -6.31 10.10
CA VAL A 134 -0.82 -6.83 8.81
C VAL A 134 -0.63 -8.36 8.77
N GLY A 135 0.54 -8.85 9.18
CA GLY A 135 0.82 -10.27 9.22
C GLY A 135 -0.12 -11.02 10.15
N GLU A 136 -0.28 -10.57 11.37
CA GLU A 136 -1.14 -11.22 12.36
C GLU A 136 -2.62 -11.17 11.99
N SER A 137 -3.05 -10.10 11.32
CA SER A 137 -4.45 -9.93 10.93
C SER A 137 -4.87 -10.83 9.77
N LEU A 138 -3.95 -11.12 8.84
CA LEU A 138 -4.29 -11.76 7.57
C LEU A 138 -3.77 -13.18 7.42
N THR A 139 -2.67 -13.52 8.08
CA THR A 139 -2.01 -14.81 7.87
C THR A 139 -2.26 -15.79 9.00
N VAL A 140 -2.14 -17.07 8.67
CA VAL A 140 -2.16 -18.14 9.66
C VAL A 140 -0.95 -17.95 10.57
N THR A 141 -1.19 -17.84 11.88
CA THR A 141 -0.11 -17.78 12.87
C THR A 141 0.42 -19.18 13.12
N ASN A 142 1.63 -19.43 12.66
CA ASN A 142 2.37 -20.61 13.08
C ASN A 142 2.86 -20.39 14.52
N LYS A 143 2.34 -21.15 15.40
CA LYS A 143 2.89 -21.21 16.78
C LYS A 143 4.18 -22.02 16.78
#